data_6b87912caf12059a97a7e2fd9209de45
#
_entry.id   6b87912caf12059a97a7e2fd9209de45
#
_cell.length_a   1.000
_cell.length_b   1.000
_cell.length_c   1.000
_cell.angle_alpha   90.00
_cell.angle_beta   90.00
_cell.angle_gamma   90.00
#
_symmetry.space_group_name_H-M   'P 1'
#
loop_
_entity.id
_entity.type
_entity.pdbx_description
1 polymer ?
#
loop_
_entity_poly.entity_id
_entity_poly.type
_entity_poly.pdbx_seq_one_letter_code
_entity_poly.pdbx_strand_id
1 'polypeptide(L)'
;GITAAYGFSVALTLLGSKDSYYEAAVLLIAFVLFGHWMEMRSRRGTSDALRALLDLLPPQAKVVRDNKEITIPSAEIIHGDIVVSRPGDKVPVDGQVIEGETAIDESLVTGESIPAFKGIGDKVIGGSVNQTGRIKFRATEVGSETVLAQIVKLVETAQTSKAPGQRIADKAASWLVVLAVGAG
;
A
#
# COMPACT_ATOMS: atom_id res chain seq x y z
N GLY A 1 -15.60 -1.21 -29.78
CA GLY A 1 -17.06 -1.17 -29.50
C GLY A 1 -17.60 0.25 -29.59
N ILE A 2 -17.31 1.14 -28.62
CA ILE A 2 -17.87 2.52 -28.55
C ILE A 2 -17.53 3.35 -29.80
N THR A 3 -16.26 3.38 -30.20
CA THR A 3 -15.78 4.12 -31.37
C THR A 3 -16.42 3.61 -32.67
N ALA A 4 -16.62 2.30 -32.80
CA ALA A 4 -17.28 1.71 -33.96
C ALA A 4 -18.77 2.08 -34.01
N ALA A 5 -19.50 1.93 -32.89
CA ALA A 5 -20.92 2.30 -32.82
C ALA A 5 -21.16 3.78 -33.08
N TYR A 6 -20.34 4.65 -32.51
CA TYR A 6 -20.43 6.10 -32.72
C TYR A 6 -20.07 6.48 -34.16
N GLY A 7 -18.95 6.00 -34.69
CA GLY A 7 -18.49 6.29 -36.05
C GLY A 7 -19.45 5.79 -37.11
N PHE A 8 -20.03 4.60 -36.93
CA PHE A 8 -21.04 4.07 -37.83
C PHE A 8 -22.34 4.88 -37.80
N SER A 9 -22.78 5.31 -36.58
CA SER A 9 -23.95 6.20 -36.47
C SER A 9 -23.74 7.56 -37.14
N VAL A 10 -22.54 8.15 -37.04
CA VAL A 10 -22.21 9.39 -37.74
C VAL A 10 -22.29 9.19 -39.26
N ALA A 11 -21.72 8.09 -39.76
CA ALA A 11 -21.75 7.77 -41.18
C ALA A 11 -23.21 7.61 -41.70
N LEU A 12 -24.04 6.86 -40.98
CA LEU A 12 -25.47 6.68 -41.33
C LEU A 12 -26.23 8.02 -41.31
N THR A 13 -25.96 8.85 -40.32
CA THR A 13 -26.60 10.20 -40.25
C THR A 13 -26.22 11.08 -41.46
N LEU A 14 -24.95 11.06 -41.88
CA LEU A 14 -24.48 11.78 -43.05
C LEU A 14 -25.07 11.25 -44.36
N LEU A 15 -25.39 9.96 -44.43
CA LEU A 15 -26.04 9.33 -45.59
C LEU A 15 -27.56 9.52 -45.59
N GLY A 16 -28.12 10.23 -44.60
CA GLY A 16 -29.56 10.50 -44.50
C GLY A 16 -30.40 9.34 -43.99
N SER A 17 -29.79 8.33 -43.41
CA SER A 17 -30.52 7.21 -42.79
C SER A 17 -31.16 7.67 -41.48
N LYS A 18 -32.37 7.19 -41.19
CA LYS A 18 -33.04 7.40 -39.89
C LYS A 18 -32.57 6.42 -38.82
N ASP A 19 -31.86 5.38 -39.20
CA ASP A 19 -31.34 4.40 -38.25
C ASP A 19 -30.07 4.93 -37.61
N SER A 20 -30.02 5.01 -36.29
CA SER A 20 -28.86 5.47 -35.57
C SER A 20 -28.62 4.57 -34.33
N TYR A 21 -27.37 4.32 -34.04
CA TYR A 21 -26.94 3.52 -32.89
C TYR A 21 -26.35 4.37 -31.77
N TYR A 22 -26.69 5.67 -31.74
CA TYR A 22 -26.22 6.58 -30.68
C TYR A 22 -26.66 6.13 -29.28
N GLU A 23 -27.92 5.60 -29.16
CA GLU A 23 -28.43 5.09 -27.90
C GLU A 23 -27.58 3.93 -27.37
N ALA A 24 -27.21 3.00 -28.26
CA ALA A 24 -26.34 1.88 -27.91
C ALA A 24 -24.95 2.36 -27.48
N ALA A 25 -24.38 3.37 -28.15
CA ALA A 25 -23.10 3.96 -27.78
C ALA A 25 -23.17 4.64 -26.40
N VAL A 26 -24.23 5.40 -26.12
CA VAL A 26 -24.44 6.08 -24.83
C VAL A 26 -24.60 5.06 -23.70
N LEU A 27 -25.42 4.02 -23.89
CA LEU A 27 -25.58 2.96 -22.90
C LEU A 27 -24.26 2.24 -22.61
N LEU A 28 -23.47 1.96 -23.65
CA LEU A 28 -22.17 1.30 -23.49
C LEU A 28 -21.18 2.19 -22.71
N ILE A 29 -21.17 3.51 -22.99
CA ILE A 29 -20.37 4.45 -22.23
C ILE A 29 -20.83 4.49 -20.75
N ALA A 30 -22.14 4.56 -20.52
CA ALA A 30 -22.68 4.60 -19.16
C ALA A 30 -22.29 3.35 -18.35
N PHE A 31 -22.40 2.16 -18.95
CA PHE A 31 -21.98 0.91 -18.30
C PHE A 31 -20.48 0.84 -18.05
N VAL A 32 -19.65 1.28 -18.98
CA VAL A 32 -18.19 1.31 -18.80
C VAL A 32 -17.80 2.29 -17.70
N LEU A 33 -18.40 3.47 -17.67
CA LEU A 33 -18.15 4.47 -16.61
C LEU A 33 -18.65 3.98 -15.25
N PHE A 34 -19.81 3.33 -15.20
CA PHE A 34 -20.33 2.74 -13.98
C PHE A 34 -19.41 1.64 -13.46
N GLY A 35 -18.94 0.74 -14.34
CA GLY A 35 -17.97 -0.30 -13.98
C GLY A 35 -16.66 0.28 -13.43
N HIS A 36 -16.16 1.33 -14.08
CA HIS A 36 -14.94 2.01 -13.64
C HIS A 36 -15.14 2.73 -12.30
N TRP A 37 -16.29 3.35 -12.10
CA TRP A 37 -16.64 3.98 -10.83
C TRP A 37 -16.76 2.95 -9.69
N MET A 38 -17.39 1.81 -9.94
CA MET A 38 -17.46 0.71 -8.97
C MET A 38 -16.06 0.17 -8.63
N GLU A 39 -15.21 -0.03 -9.63
CA GLU A 39 -13.83 -0.48 -9.45
C GLU A 39 -13.03 0.51 -8.57
N MET A 40 -13.09 1.82 -8.89
CA MET A 40 -12.42 2.85 -8.09
C MET A 40 -12.96 2.91 -6.65
N ARG A 41 -14.27 2.72 -6.46
CA ARG A 41 -14.88 2.69 -5.14
C ARG A 41 -14.41 1.49 -4.31
N SER A 42 -14.30 0.33 -4.94
CA SER A 42 -13.80 -0.90 -4.29
C SER A 42 -12.33 -0.78 -3.88
N ARG A 43 -11.50 -0.11 -4.68
CA ARG A 43 -10.07 0.09 -4.39
C ARG A 43 -9.80 1.07 -3.25
N ARG A 44 -10.69 2.04 -2.97
CA ARG A 44 -10.47 3.06 -1.92
C ARG A 44 -10.35 2.45 -0.52
N GLY A 45 -11.19 1.50 -0.17
CA GLY A 45 -11.17 0.87 1.16
C GLY A 45 -9.86 0.17 1.51
N THR A 46 -9.11 -0.25 0.51
CA THR A 46 -7.84 -0.97 0.69
C THR A 46 -6.66 -0.02 0.93
N SER A 47 -6.67 1.16 0.32
CA SER A 47 -5.65 2.20 0.56
C SER A 47 -5.72 2.75 1.99
N ASP A 48 -6.90 2.78 2.59
CA ASP A 48 -7.09 3.26 3.96
C ASP A 48 -6.49 2.29 5.00
N ALA A 49 -6.60 0.98 4.77
CA ALA A 49 -5.97 -0.03 5.63
C ALA A 49 -4.44 0.04 5.56
N LEU A 50 -3.86 0.27 4.38
CA LEU A 50 -2.42 0.47 4.22
C LEU A 50 -1.90 1.73 4.90
N ARG A 51 -2.65 2.83 4.81
CA ARG A 51 -2.31 4.08 5.53
C ARG A 51 -2.33 3.86 7.03
N ALA A 52 -3.31 3.13 7.55
CA ALA A 52 -3.39 2.81 8.98
C ALA A 52 -2.15 2.04 9.47
N LEU A 53 -1.54 1.19 8.64
CA LEU A 53 -0.27 0.52 8.99
C LEU A 53 0.92 1.51 9.02
N LEU A 54 0.98 2.47 8.12
CA LEU A 54 2.04 3.50 8.12
C LEU A 54 1.89 4.47 9.30
N ASP A 55 0.66 4.73 9.76
CA ASP A 55 0.36 5.55 10.94
C ASP A 55 0.79 4.89 12.26
N LEU A 56 1.23 3.62 12.23
CA LEU A 56 1.85 2.97 13.38
C LEU A 56 3.22 3.55 13.70
N LEU A 57 3.95 4.06 12.71
CA LEU A 57 5.24 4.69 12.93
C LEU A 57 5.08 6.09 13.52
N PRO A 58 5.89 6.46 14.52
CA PRO A 58 5.86 7.81 15.07
C PRO A 58 6.43 8.81 14.05
N PRO A 59 5.88 10.03 13.95
CA PRO A 59 6.39 11.03 13.01
C PRO A 59 7.79 11.55 13.38
N GLN A 60 8.15 11.44 14.66
CA GLN A 60 9.43 11.89 15.20
C GLN A 60 10.04 10.83 16.11
N ALA A 61 11.36 10.83 16.18
CA ALA A 61 12.15 9.95 17.03
C ALA A 61 13.25 10.71 17.76
N LYS A 62 13.66 10.18 18.90
CA LYS A 62 14.82 10.67 19.66
C LYS A 62 16.04 9.85 19.29
N VAL A 63 17.07 10.50 18.79
CA VAL A 63 18.34 9.87 18.44
C VAL A 63 19.50 10.51 19.21
N VAL A 64 20.56 9.74 19.41
CA VAL A 64 21.80 10.24 20.01
C VAL A 64 22.79 10.53 18.89
N ARG A 65 23.09 11.79 18.67
CA ARG A 65 24.17 12.26 17.78
C ARG A 65 25.09 13.18 18.55
N ASP A 66 26.39 13.04 18.37
CA ASP A 66 27.41 13.81 19.09
C ASP A 66 27.21 13.80 20.62
N ASN A 67 26.86 12.64 21.15
CA ASN A 67 26.60 12.40 22.58
C ASN A 67 25.42 13.21 23.17
N LYS A 68 24.53 13.76 22.33
CA LYS A 68 23.33 14.50 22.72
C LYS A 68 22.07 13.84 22.17
N GLU A 69 21.02 13.80 22.98
CA GLU A 69 19.69 13.38 22.50
C GLU A 69 19.07 14.55 21.72
N ILE A 70 18.74 14.29 20.46
CA ILE A 70 18.03 15.23 19.59
C ILE A 70 16.76 14.57 19.06
N THR A 71 15.75 15.36 18.78
CA THR A 71 14.52 14.87 18.13
C THR A 71 14.59 15.18 16.64
N ILE A 72 14.41 14.17 15.82
CA ILE A 72 14.40 14.29 14.36
C ILE A 72 13.15 13.64 13.78
N PRO A 73 12.73 13.99 12.56
CA PRO A 73 11.73 13.22 11.81
C PRO A 73 12.17 11.76 11.68
N SER A 74 11.25 10.81 11.88
CA SER A 74 11.59 9.38 11.78
C SER A 74 12.12 8.99 10.40
N ALA A 75 11.73 9.71 9.35
CA ALA A 75 12.23 9.52 7.99
C ALA A 75 13.71 9.91 7.80
N GLU A 76 14.31 10.67 8.74
CA GLU A 76 15.72 11.10 8.71
C GLU A 76 16.65 10.17 9.50
N ILE A 77 16.11 9.09 10.09
CA ILE A 77 16.92 8.07 10.75
C ILE A 77 17.69 7.31 9.69
N ILE A 78 19.00 7.18 9.91
CA ILE A 78 19.89 6.41 9.03
C ILE A 78 20.37 5.13 9.72
N HIS A 79 20.83 4.18 8.93
CA HIS A 79 21.45 2.96 9.45
C HIS A 79 22.61 3.27 10.40
N GLY A 80 22.60 2.65 11.58
CA GLY A 80 23.61 2.86 12.61
C GLY A 80 23.28 3.97 13.62
N ASP A 81 22.26 4.79 13.40
CA ASP A 81 21.80 5.78 14.41
C ASP A 81 21.42 5.06 15.72
N ILE A 82 21.73 5.70 16.83
CA ILE A 82 21.32 5.23 18.16
C ILE A 82 19.99 5.92 18.51
N VAL A 83 18.93 5.13 18.55
CA VAL A 83 17.58 5.58 18.87
C VAL A 83 17.28 5.34 20.34
N VAL A 84 16.62 6.30 20.99
CA VAL A 84 16.17 6.20 22.38
C VAL A 84 14.67 5.98 22.40
N SER A 85 14.24 4.92 23.07
CA SER A 85 12.81 4.62 23.29
C SER A 85 12.54 4.57 24.78
N ARG A 86 11.48 5.26 25.19
CA ARG A 86 11.00 5.33 26.59
C ARG A 86 9.65 4.63 26.69
N PRO A 87 9.20 4.28 27.90
CA PRO A 87 7.85 3.73 28.10
C PRO A 87 6.77 4.60 27.43
N GLY A 88 5.91 3.96 26.63
CA GLY A 88 4.87 4.60 25.83
C GLY A 88 5.32 5.08 24.45
N ASP A 89 6.62 5.10 24.14
CA ASP A 89 7.11 5.49 22.82
C ASP A 89 6.87 4.35 21.82
N LYS A 90 6.49 4.71 20.58
CA LYS A 90 6.50 3.81 19.43
C LYS A 90 7.92 3.70 18.88
N VAL A 91 8.31 2.50 18.50
CA VAL A 91 9.60 2.21 17.86
C VAL A 91 9.55 2.69 16.40
N PRO A 92 10.43 3.63 15.98
CA PRO A 92 10.33 4.24 14.65
C PRO A 92 10.89 3.39 13.51
N VAL A 93 11.89 2.55 13.78
CA VAL A 93 12.62 1.74 12.79
C VAL A 93 13.05 0.43 13.44
N ASP A 94 13.44 -0.57 12.64
CA ASP A 94 13.97 -1.82 13.15
C ASP A 94 15.40 -1.62 13.68
N GLY A 95 15.76 -2.39 14.71
CA GLY A 95 17.09 -2.25 15.30
C GLY A 95 17.44 -3.34 16.29
N GLN A 96 18.61 -3.17 16.92
CA GLN A 96 19.12 -4.07 17.94
C GLN A 96 19.40 -3.28 19.22
N VAL A 97 18.89 -3.77 20.36
CA VAL A 97 19.10 -3.14 21.67
C VAL A 97 20.57 -3.18 22.04
N ILE A 98 21.12 -2.01 22.44
CA ILE A 98 22.51 -1.85 22.87
C ILE A 98 22.62 -1.44 24.35
N GLU A 99 21.54 -0.91 24.94
CA GLU A 99 21.52 -0.48 26.34
C GLU A 99 20.09 -0.57 26.89
N GLY A 100 19.96 -1.07 28.13
CA GLY A 100 18.69 -1.18 28.83
C GLY A 100 17.93 -2.47 28.55
N GLU A 101 16.77 -2.59 29.16
CA GLU A 101 15.85 -3.70 29.00
C GLU A 101 14.40 -3.21 29.11
N THR A 102 13.48 -3.86 28.43
CA THR A 102 12.07 -3.48 28.43
C THR A 102 11.17 -4.63 27.96
N ALA A 103 9.87 -4.50 28.24
CA ALA A 103 8.83 -5.27 27.55
C ALA A 103 8.31 -4.44 26.36
N ILE A 104 8.24 -5.04 25.17
CA ILE A 104 7.75 -4.41 23.93
C ILE A 104 6.51 -5.14 23.46
N ASP A 105 5.47 -4.38 23.17
CA ASP A 105 4.26 -4.89 22.52
C ASP A 105 4.49 -4.89 21.00
N GLU A 106 4.67 -6.07 20.45
CA GLU A 106 4.87 -6.33 19.03
C GLU A 106 3.59 -6.87 18.36
N SER A 107 2.44 -6.87 19.05
CA SER A 107 1.19 -7.52 18.62
C SER A 107 0.70 -7.05 17.26
N LEU A 108 0.90 -5.77 16.92
CA LEU A 108 0.52 -5.19 15.64
C LEU A 108 1.29 -5.75 14.44
N VAL A 109 2.49 -6.30 14.69
CA VAL A 109 3.36 -6.84 13.64
C VAL A 109 3.37 -8.38 13.66
N THR A 110 3.46 -8.97 14.86
CA THR A 110 3.57 -10.42 15.06
C THR A 110 2.22 -11.11 15.25
N GLY A 111 1.21 -10.38 15.70
CA GLY A 111 -0.08 -10.92 16.12
C GLY A 111 -0.08 -11.55 17.52
N GLU A 112 1.05 -11.56 18.23
CA GLU A 112 1.16 -12.10 19.60
C GLU A 112 0.77 -11.03 20.62
N SER A 113 -0.24 -11.30 21.44
CA SER A 113 -0.78 -10.33 22.40
C SER A 113 0.07 -10.17 23.68
N ILE A 114 1.07 -11.03 23.88
CA ILE A 114 1.93 -10.99 25.07
C ILE A 114 3.15 -10.13 24.75
N PRO A 115 3.43 -9.06 25.53
CA PRO A 115 4.62 -8.27 25.32
C PRO A 115 5.90 -9.10 25.42
N ALA A 116 6.80 -8.95 24.45
CA ALA A 116 8.08 -9.63 24.41
C ALA A 116 9.10 -8.88 25.27
N PHE A 117 9.79 -9.60 26.16
CA PHE A 117 10.90 -9.03 26.89
C PHE A 117 12.12 -8.88 25.98
N LYS A 118 12.74 -7.69 25.97
CA LYS A 118 13.89 -7.33 25.14
C LYS A 118 15.01 -6.79 26.00
N GLY A 119 16.18 -7.40 25.88
CA GLY A 119 17.44 -6.96 26.49
C GLY A 119 18.52 -6.68 25.47
N ILE A 120 19.74 -6.44 25.92
CA ILE A 120 20.90 -6.12 25.07
C ILE A 120 21.12 -7.28 24.08
N GLY A 121 21.21 -6.93 22.79
CA GLY A 121 21.39 -7.88 21.69
C GLY A 121 20.09 -8.33 21.01
N ASP A 122 18.91 -8.10 21.64
CA ASP A 122 17.64 -8.46 21.06
C ASP A 122 17.20 -7.49 19.97
N LYS A 123 16.45 -8.01 19.01
CA LYS A 123 15.87 -7.20 17.93
C LYS A 123 14.58 -6.53 18.39
N VAL A 124 14.40 -5.28 17.95
CA VAL A 124 13.17 -4.51 18.07
C VAL A 124 12.63 -4.19 16.68
N ILE A 125 11.32 -4.17 16.54
CA ILE A 125 10.61 -4.01 15.26
C ILE A 125 9.92 -2.65 15.23
N GLY A 126 10.05 -1.92 14.13
CA GLY A 126 9.36 -0.65 13.90
C GLY A 126 7.83 -0.82 13.94
N GLY A 127 7.13 0.14 14.55
CA GLY A 127 5.69 0.08 14.78
C GLY A 127 5.27 -0.58 16.10
N SER A 128 6.19 -1.25 16.81
CA SER A 128 5.93 -1.79 18.15
C SER A 128 5.91 -0.68 19.22
N VAL A 129 5.36 -0.98 20.39
CA VAL A 129 5.22 -0.02 21.50
C VAL A 129 6.05 -0.46 22.70
N ASN A 130 6.94 0.40 23.15
CA ASN A 130 7.71 0.19 24.36
C ASN A 130 6.81 0.34 25.60
N GLN A 131 6.80 -0.68 26.50
CA GLN A 131 5.87 -0.73 27.62
C GLN A 131 6.49 -0.22 28.94
N THR A 132 7.70 -0.65 29.30
CA THR A 132 8.16 -0.55 30.68
C THR A 132 9.49 0.17 30.90
N GLY A 133 10.53 -0.18 30.15
CA GLY A 133 11.90 0.30 30.35
C GLY A 133 12.34 1.35 29.34
N ARG A 134 13.41 2.08 29.67
CA ARG A 134 14.11 2.90 28.70
C ARG A 134 15.19 2.09 28.04
N ILE A 135 15.19 2.03 26.72
CA ILE A 135 16.21 1.36 25.92
C ILE A 135 16.90 2.33 24.96
N LYS A 136 18.13 2.00 24.60
CA LYS A 136 18.78 2.51 23.38
C LYS A 136 19.00 1.32 22.45
N PHE A 137 18.69 1.54 21.19
CA PHE A 137 18.91 0.54 20.17
C PHE A 137 19.56 1.17 18.93
N ARG A 138 20.35 0.36 18.24
CA ARG A 138 20.99 0.76 16.98
C ARG A 138 20.05 0.43 15.82
N ALA A 139 19.74 1.42 14.98
CA ALA A 139 18.97 1.23 13.77
C ALA A 139 19.71 0.29 12.81
N THR A 140 19.10 -0.82 12.43
CA THR A 140 19.65 -1.81 11.49
C THR A 140 18.95 -1.79 10.14
N GLU A 141 17.65 -1.50 10.12
CA GLU A 141 16.87 -1.41 8.91
C GLU A 141 16.01 -0.13 8.97
N VAL A 142 16.07 0.68 7.91
CA VAL A 142 15.45 1.99 7.86
C VAL A 142 14.64 2.19 6.59
N GLY A 143 13.64 3.05 6.62
CA GLY A 143 12.84 3.40 5.45
C GLY A 143 12.14 2.18 4.84
N SER A 144 12.43 1.89 3.56
CA SER A 144 11.83 0.78 2.81
C SER A 144 12.34 -0.61 3.20
N GLU A 145 13.39 -0.69 4.01
CA GLU A 145 14.00 -1.95 4.43
C GLU A 145 13.39 -2.49 5.72
N THR A 146 12.62 -1.67 6.46
CA THR A 146 11.94 -2.11 7.68
C THR A 146 10.92 -3.21 7.41
N VAL A 147 10.73 -4.12 8.38
CA VAL A 147 9.75 -5.21 8.31
C VAL A 147 8.36 -4.68 7.97
N LEU A 148 7.93 -3.58 8.60
CA LEU A 148 6.63 -2.97 8.34
C LEU A 148 6.52 -2.46 6.90
N ALA A 149 7.54 -1.78 6.37
CA ALA A 149 7.55 -1.30 4.99
C ALA A 149 7.52 -2.45 3.99
N GLN A 150 8.20 -3.57 4.27
CA GLN A 150 8.16 -4.77 3.44
C GLN A 150 6.77 -5.42 3.43
N ILE A 151 6.09 -5.50 4.58
CA ILE A 151 4.71 -6.00 4.67
C ILE A 151 3.78 -5.13 3.81
N VAL A 152 3.85 -3.80 3.96
CA VAL A 152 3.08 -2.84 3.15
C VAL A 152 3.30 -3.08 1.66
N LYS A 153 4.56 -3.19 1.23
CA LYS A 153 4.92 -3.44 -0.18
C LYS A 153 4.40 -4.79 -0.70
N LEU A 154 4.44 -5.83 0.11
CA LEU A 154 3.88 -7.14 -0.25
C LEU A 154 2.37 -7.06 -0.46
N VAL A 155 1.65 -6.38 0.43
CA VAL A 155 0.21 -6.17 0.31
C VAL A 155 -0.13 -5.34 -0.93
N GLU A 156 0.58 -4.24 -1.20
CA GLU A 156 0.41 -3.44 -2.42
C GLU A 156 0.64 -4.26 -3.69
N THR A 157 1.69 -5.06 -3.72
CA THR A 157 2.02 -5.92 -4.86
C THR A 157 0.94 -6.98 -5.08
N ALA A 158 0.44 -7.59 -4.01
CA ALA A 158 -0.64 -8.58 -4.09
C ALA A 158 -1.94 -7.96 -4.64
N GLN A 159 -2.25 -6.72 -4.25
CA GLN A 159 -3.45 -6.00 -4.69
C GLN A 159 -3.38 -5.48 -6.12
N THR A 160 -2.19 -5.06 -6.57
CA THR A 160 -1.98 -4.58 -7.94
C THR A 160 -1.77 -5.73 -8.93
N SER A 161 -1.48 -6.94 -8.46
CA SER A 161 -1.37 -8.10 -9.32
C SER A 161 -2.75 -8.48 -9.86
N LYS A 162 -2.97 -8.35 -11.18
CA LYS A 162 -4.19 -8.83 -11.85
C LYS A 162 -4.32 -10.33 -11.61
N ALA A 163 -5.47 -10.75 -11.11
CA ALA A 163 -5.78 -12.18 -10.97
C ALA A 163 -5.54 -12.90 -12.31
N PRO A 164 -4.97 -14.11 -12.30
CA PRO A 164 -4.70 -14.86 -13.54
C PRO A 164 -5.92 -14.99 -14.46
N GLY A 165 -7.12 -15.10 -13.89
CA GLY A 165 -8.39 -15.16 -14.63
C GLY A 165 -8.71 -13.87 -15.39
N GLN A 166 -8.35 -12.70 -14.85
CA GLN A 166 -8.58 -11.42 -15.51
C GLN A 166 -7.69 -11.25 -16.76
N ARG A 167 -6.45 -11.74 -16.72
CA ARG A 167 -5.57 -11.76 -17.90
C ARG A 167 -6.10 -12.64 -19.01
N ILE A 168 -6.71 -13.77 -18.68
CA ILE A 168 -7.33 -14.69 -19.66
C ILE A 168 -8.58 -14.04 -20.27
N ALA A 169 -9.41 -13.40 -19.45
CA ALA A 169 -10.59 -12.68 -19.91
C ALA A 169 -10.23 -11.50 -20.83
N ASP A 170 -9.22 -10.68 -20.47
CA ASP A 170 -8.72 -9.57 -21.29
C ASP A 170 -8.18 -10.09 -22.64
N LYS A 171 -7.48 -11.22 -22.64
CA LYS A 171 -6.94 -11.84 -23.85
C LYS A 171 -8.05 -12.43 -24.73
N ALA A 172 -9.04 -13.07 -24.15
CA ALA A 172 -10.21 -13.58 -24.87
C ALA A 172 -11.04 -12.43 -25.47
N ALA A 173 -11.26 -11.35 -24.71
CA ALA A 173 -11.97 -10.17 -25.19
C ALA A 173 -11.25 -9.50 -26.37
N SER A 174 -9.93 -9.41 -26.34
CA SER A 174 -9.16 -8.85 -27.46
C SER A 174 -9.27 -9.69 -28.74
N TRP A 175 -9.26 -11.02 -28.62
CA TRP A 175 -9.46 -11.93 -29.75
C TRP A 175 -10.88 -11.83 -30.33
N LEU A 176 -11.91 -11.72 -29.48
CA LEU A 176 -13.29 -11.54 -29.91
C LEU A 176 -13.48 -10.23 -30.72
N VAL A 177 -12.80 -9.15 -30.32
CA VAL A 177 -12.85 -7.88 -31.08
C VAL A 177 -12.24 -8.05 -32.47
N VAL A 178 -11.09 -8.73 -32.58
CA VAL A 178 -10.45 -9.00 -33.87
C VAL A 178 -11.33 -9.84 -34.77
N LEU A 179 -11.95 -10.88 -34.23
CA LEU A 179 -12.88 -11.75 -34.97
C LEU A 179 -14.14 -10.98 -35.42
N ALA A 180 -14.72 -10.13 -34.56
CA ALA A 180 -15.90 -9.35 -34.88
C ALA A 180 -15.62 -8.29 -35.99
N VAL A 181 -14.45 -7.68 -35.99
CA VAL A 181 -14.06 -6.72 -37.02
C VAL A 181 -13.69 -7.41 -38.35
N GLY A 182 -13.17 -8.63 -38.28
CA GLY A 182 -12.78 -9.38 -39.49
C GLY A 182 -13.93 -10.14 -40.15
N ALA A 183 -15.06 -10.36 -39.47
CA ALA A 183 -16.23 -11.07 -39.97
C ALA A 183 -17.36 -10.14 -40.48
N GLY A 184 -17.25 -8.83 -40.31
CA GLY A 184 -18.18 -7.80 -40.80
C GLY A 184 -17.60 -7.00 -41.94
#